data_1af1ccdb27162f8ad65f46c8cd5d6b04
#
_entry.id   1af1ccdb27162f8ad65f46c8cd5d6b04
#
_cell.length_a   1.000
_cell.length_b   1.000
_cell.length_c   1.000
_cell.angle_alpha   90.00
_cell.angle_beta   90.00
_cell.angle_gamma   90.00
#
_symmetry.space_group_name_H-M   'P 1'
#
loop_
_entity.id
_entity.type
_entity.pdbx_description
1 polymer ?
#
loop_
_entity_poly.entity_id
_entity_poly.type
_entity_poly.pdbx_seq_one_letter_code
_entity_poly.pdbx_strand_id
1 'polypeptide(L)'
;TAYDYSEIEYPDDCIVDFDMRLIDLFREMDKKSLSIQERIKQEYYRVKELLDGKVPTRMELFTNMDDNIYEYCMKHSKENPFKRYMDFLYEIHELSVEELQIYSGIGREFLQLIETTDMQKVYKMPILYGFYNEGDVRLAVTDDEVVESWKKFFDRGTNWKDFPKVTSYEEYRKITDKQHLSKAKSMPIKFLKASGKGFFIDKDGYALGIRDELADVIKVDAFKKQMKDIIEYRTMEYYRRRYVEN
;
A
#
# COMPACT_ATOMS: atom_id res chain seq x y z
N THR A 1 26.74 12.78 12.63
CA THR A 1 27.27 14.10 12.24
C THR A 1 27.83 13.96 10.82
N ALA A 2 27.06 14.43 9.83
CA ALA A 2 27.60 14.61 8.49
C ALA A 2 28.74 15.65 8.60
N TYR A 3 29.92 15.29 8.22
CA TYR A 3 31.00 16.25 8.05
C TYR A 3 30.66 17.12 6.86
N ASP A 4 30.33 18.37 7.11
CA ASP A 4 30.21 19.39 6.08
C ASP A 4 31.61 19.85 5.69
N TYR A 5 32.09 19.40 4.55
CA TYR A 5 33.39 19.75 4.02
C TYR A 5 33.43 21.16 3.42
N SER A 6 32.31 21.89 3.37
CA SER A 6 32.23 23.28 2.88
C SER A 6 32.89 24.31 3.81
N GLU A 7 33.18 23.94 5.07
CA GLU A 7 33.83 24.82 6.06
C GLU A 7 35.36 24.67 6.15
N ILE A 8 35.97 23.82 5.29
CA ILE A 8 37.42 23.66 5.29
C ILE A 8 38.04 24.70 4.37
N GLU A 9 38.64 25.75 4.94
CA GLU A 9 39.48 26.71 4.20
C GLU A 9 40.80 26.04 3.80
N TYR A 10 41.03 25.90 2.51
CA TYR A 10 42.28 25.41 1.95
C TYR A 10 43.20 26.57 1.57
N PRO A 11 44.54 26.46 1.75
CA PRO A 11 45.48 27.42 1.19
C PRO A 11 45.31 27.57 -0.33
N ASP A 12 45.51 28.78 -0.86
CA ASP A 12 45.27 29.12 -2.26
C ASP A 12 46.05 28.24 -3.28
N ASP A 13 47.10 27.55 -2.85
CA ASP A 13 47.99 26.69 -3.69
C ASP A 13 47.70 25.17 -3.43
N CYS A 14 46.67 24.82 -2.68
CA CYS A 14 46.39 23.43 -2.34
C CYS A 14 45.44 22.80 -3.39
N ILE A 15 45.94 21.82 -4.13
CA ILE A 15 45.09 20.96 -4.97
C ILE A 15 44.60 19.81 -4.09
N VAL A 16 43.31 19.82 -3.76
CA VAL A 16 42.66 18.73 -3.01
C VAL A 16 42.02 17.78 -4.01
N ASP A 17 42.64 16.64 -4.21
CA ASP A 17 42.04 15.54 -4.99
C ASP A 17 41.38 14.54 -4.05
N PHE A 18 40.06 14.45 -4.13
CA PHE A 18 39.30 13.48 -3.36
C PHE A 18 39.22 12.16 -4.11
N ASP A 19 39.78 11.10 -3.53
CA ASP A 19 39.51 9.76 -4.02
C ASP A 19 38.03 9.41 -3.79
N MET A 20 37.25 9.48 -4.85
CA MET A 20 35.81 9.16 -4.82
C MET A 20 35.55 7.77 -4.24
N ARG A 21 36.47 6.83 -4.41
CA ARG A 21 36.38 5.48 -3.81
C ARG A 21 36.45 5.52 -2.29
N LEU A 22 37.26 6.42 -1.74
CA LEU A 22 37.37 6.61 -0.29
C LEU A 22 36.08 7.23 0.28
N ILE A 23 35.52 8.21 -0.43
CA ILE A 23 34.24 8.83 -0.07
C ILE A 23 33.12 7.80 -0.11
N ASP A 24 33.07 6.97 -1.14
CA ASP A 24 32.08 5.89 -1.25
C ASP A 24 32.27 4.83 -0.16
N LEU A 25 33.50 4.51 0.21
CA LEU A 25 33.80 3.59 1.30
C LEU A 25 33.33 4.17 2.66
N PHE A 26 33.56 5.45 2.94
CA PHE A 26 33.05 6.10 4.15
C PHE A 26 31.52 6.14 4.18
N ARG A 27 30.87 6.46 3.05
CA ARG A 27 29.41 6.42 2.93
C ARG A 27 28.84 5.01 3.18
N GLU A 28 29.53 3.95 2.70
CA GLU A 28 29.12 2.57 2.99
C GLU A 28 29.34 2.19 4.46
N MET A 29 30.42 2.66 5.09
CA MET A 29 30.69 2.45 6.51
C MET A 29 29.63 3.16 7.38
N ASP A 30 29.28 4.40 7.06
CA ASP A 30 28.22 5.15 7.73
C ASP A 30 26.85 4.44 7.56
N LYS A 31 26.52 3.99 6.36
CA LYS A 31 25.31 3.20 6.13
C LYS A 31 25.25 1.91 6.96
N LYS A 32 26.40 1.24 7.20
CA LYS A 32 26.47 0.03 8.04
C LYS A 32 26.34 0.33 9.54
N SER A 33 26.62 1.55 9.98
CA SER A 33 26.48 1.99 11.38
C SER A 33 25.05 2.39 11.75
N LEU A 34 24.20 2.73 10.75
CA LEU A 34 22.83 3.16 10.97
C LEU A 34 21.91 2.00 11.33
N SER A 35 21.00 2.25 12.25
CA SER A 35 19.90 1.32 12.50
C SER A 35 19.06 1.12 11.23
N ILE A 36 18.39 -0.01 11.13
CA ILE A 36 17.54 -0.29 9.96
C ILE A 36 16.39 0.72 9.82
N GLN A 37 15.88 1.24 10.94
CA GLN A 37 14.84 2.25 10.93
C GLN A 37 15.34 3.56 10.32
N GLU A 38 16.59 3.97 10.65
CA GLU A 38 17.22 5.14 10.02
C GLU A 38 17.46 4.92 8.53
N ARG A 39 17.87 3.72 8.13
CA ARG A 39 18.05 3.38 6.72
C ARG A 39 16.75 3.44 5.95
N ILE A 40 15.64 2.92 6.50
CA ILE A 40 14.31 3.03 5.91
C ILE A 40 13.89 4.49 5.77
N LYS A 41 14.16 5.30 6.80
CA LYS A 41 13.87 6.73 6.79
C LYS A 41 14.69 7.50 5.74
N GLN A 42 16.00 7.21 5.64
CA GLN A 42 16.84 7.78 4.60
C GLN A 42 16.37 7.42 3.20
N GLU A 43 15.98 6.16 3.00
CA GLU A 43 15.46 5.68 1.73
C GLU A 43 14.14 6.35 1.36
N TYR A 44 13.26 6.58 2.34
CA TYR A 44 12.05 7.37 2.14
C TYR A 44 12.37 8.79 1.66
N TYR A 45 13.30 9.48 2.30
CA TYR A 45 13.67 10.84 1.89
C TYR A 45 14.35 10.87 0.53
N ARG A 46 15.18 9.87 0.21
CA ARG A 46 15.74 9.73 -1.14
C ARG A 46 14.65 9.59 -2.20
N VAL A 47 13.63 8.77 -1.94
CA VAL A 47 12.50 8.61 -2.86
C VAL A 47 11.67 9.89 -2.93
N LYS A 48 11.47 10.60 -1.81
CA LYS A 48 10.80 11.90 -1.78
C LYS A 48 11.52 12.94 -2.63
N GLU A 49 12.84 12.98 -2.58
CA GLU A 49 13.65 13.85 -3.46
C GLU A 49 13.48 13.50 -4.94
N LEU A 50 13.46 12.21 -5.30
CA LEU A 50 13.17 11.76 -6.68
C LEU A 50 11.78 12.19 -7.18
N LEU A 51 10.87 12.48 -6.26
CA LEU A 51 9.51 12.95 -6.55
C LEU A 51 9.35 14.47 -6.33
N ASP A 52 10.43 15.24 -6.50
CA ASP A 52 10.46 16.69 -6.35
C ASP A 52 9.91 17.17 -4.99
N GLY A 53 10.20 16.44 -3.92
CA GLY A 53 9.79 16.75 -2.55
C GLY A 53 8.35 16.34 -2.22
N LYS A 54 7.64 15.69 -3.12
CA LYS A 54 6.28 15.16 -2.88
C LYS A 54 6.36 13.94 -1.95
N VAL A 55 5.46 13.87 -0.97
CA VAL A 55 5.28 12.69 -0.10
C VAL A 55 4.94 11.48 -0.98
N PRO A 56 5.78 10.42 -0.97
CA PRO A 56 5.51 9.23 -1.75
C PRO A 56 4.21 8.53 -1.33
N THR A 57 3.48 7.97 -2.26
CA THR A 57 2.51 6.91 -1.99
C THR A 57 3.24 5.59 -1.66
N ARG A 58 2.53 4.58 -1.13
CA ARG A 58 3.12 3.23 -0.94
C ARG A 58 3.66 2.66 -2.24
N MET A 59 2.93 2.87 -3.34
CA MET A 59 3.35 2.41 -4.67
C MET A 59 4.61 3.13 -5.16
N GLU A 60 4.66 4.45 -5.02
CA GLU A 60 5.84 5.23 -5.40
C GLU A 60 7.06 4.86 -4.55
N LEU A 61 6.87 4.70 -3.22
CA LEU A 61 7.94 4.25 -2.33
C LEU A 61 8.42 2.83 -2.70
N PHE A 62 7.50 1.89 -2.90
CA PHE A 62 7.82 0.53 -3.32
C PHE A 62 8.60 0.48 -4.65
N THR A 63 8.16 1.25 -5.64
CA THR A 63 8.75 1.23 -7.00
C THR A 63 10.17 1.80 -7.02
N ASN A 64 10.48 2.72 -6.11
CA ASN A 64 11.75 3.45 -6.10
C ASN A 64 12.67 3.08 -4.92
N MET A 65 12.22 2.28 -3.96
CA MET A 65 13.00 1.83 -2.81
C MET A 65 14.07 0.81 -3.24
N ASP A 66 15.24 0.86 -2.60
CA ASP A 66 16.27 -0.17 -2.76
C ASP A 66 15.73 -1.57 -2.44
N ASP A 67 15.98 -2.53 -3.33
CA ASP A 67 15.44 -3.89 -3.21
C ASP A 67 15.85 -4.59 -1.90
N ASN A 68 17.08 -4.39 -1.41
CA ASN A 68 17.55 -5.01 -0.17
C ASN A 68 16.83 -4.44 1.05
N ILE A 69 16.52 -3.12 1.03
CA ILE A 69 15.76 -2.47 2.10
C ILE A 69 14.31 -2.95 2.05
N TYR A 70 13.72 -3.03 0.86
CA TYR A 70 12.38 -3.58 0.70
C TYR A 70 12.28 -5.03 1.19
N GLU A 71 13.21 -5.90 0.78
CA GLU A 71 13.23 -7.30 1.25
C GLU A 71 13.39 -7.40 2.77
N TYR A 72 14.21 -6.54 3.36
CA TYR A 72 14.30 -6.46 4.82
C TYR A 72 12.95 -6.12 5.45
N CYS A 73 12.27 -5.08 4.94
CA CYS A 73 10.94 -4.68 5.40
C CYS A 73 9.94 -5.85 5.33
N MET A 74 9.98 -6.64 4.26
CA MET A 74 9.08 -7.78 4.09
C MET A 74 9.31 -8.90 5.11
N LYS A 75 10.56 -9.10 5.55
CA LYS A 75 10.95 -10.08 6.57
C LYS A 75 10.66 -9.60 8.01
N HIS A 76 10.61 -8.28 8.23
CA HIS A 76 10.50 -7.66 9.56
C HIS A 76 9.23 -6.80 9.68
N SER A 77 8.14 -7.46 10.01
CA SER A 77 6.79 -6.87 9.97
C SER A 77 6.60 -5.61 10.85
N LYS A 78 7.37 -5.49 11.94
CA LYS A 78 7.27 -4.34 12.86
C LYS A 78 7.89 -3.07 12.28
N GLU A 79 8.98 -3.22 11.56
CA GLU A 79 9.73 -2.14 10.92
C GLU A 79 9.21 -1.81 9.52
N ASN A 80 8.28 -2.63 9.00
CA ASN A 80 7.77 -2.52 7.64
C ASN A 80 6.81 -1.33 7.48
N PRO A 81 7.21 -0.23 6.82
CA PRO A 81 6.36 0.94 6.63
C PRO A 81 5.12 0.62 5.79
N PHE A 82 5.19 -0.35 4.88
CA PHE A 82 4.07 -0.74 4.01
C PHE A 82 2.91 -1.41 4.75
N LYS A 83 3.10 -1.83 6.01
CA LYS A 83 2.06 -2.40 6.89
C LYS A 83 1.54 -1.41 7.94
N ARG A 84 2.12 -0.22 7.99
CA ARG A 84 1.82 0.83 8.97
C ARG A 84 2.18 2.21 8.42
N TYR A 85 1.80 2.47 7.17
CA TYR A 85 2.32 3.62 6.45
C TYR A 85 1.94 4.97 7.07
N MET A 86 0.69 5.13 7.51
CA MET A 86 0.29 6.35 8.20
C MET A 86 1.02 6.53 9.54
N ASP A 87 1.30 5.44 10.27
CA ASP A 87 2.09 5.52 11.50
C ASP A 87 3.53 5.92 11.20
N PHE A 88 4.10 5.35 10.15
CA PHE A 88 5.45 5.71 9.69
C PHE A 88 5.50 7.20 9.30
N LEU A 89 4.57 7.69 8.49
CA LEU A 89 4.51 9.11 8.12
C LEU A 89 4.29 10.02 9.33
N TYR A 90 3.50 9.59 10.31
CA TYR A 90 3.31 10.33 11.56
C TYR A 90 4.63 10.43 12.36
N GLU A 91 5.36 9.33 12.51
CA GLU A 91 6.64 9.27 13.22
C GLU A 91 7.72 10.15 12.61
N ILE A 92 7.69 10.34 11.29
CA ILE A 92 8.65 11.20 10.57
C ILE A 92 8.09 12.60 10.27
N HIS A 93 6.92 12.95 10.81
CA HIS A 93 6.24 14.26 10.65
C HIS A 93 5.90 14.64 9.21
N GLU A 94 5.51 13.66 8.39
CA GLU A 94 5.18 13.83 6.98
C GLU A 94 3.68 13.74 6.66
N LEU A 95 2.81 13.55 7.66
CA LEU A 95 1.36 13.61 7.45
C LEU A 95 0.90 15.02 7.13
N SER A 96 0.06 15.15 6.11
CA SER A 96 -0.67 16.39 5.81
C SER A 96 -1.69 16.71 6.90
N VAL A 97 -2.20 17.95 6.90
CA VAL A 97 -3.25 18.38 7.84
C VAL A 97 -4.51 17.51 7.72
N GLU A 98 -4.91 17.16 6.50
CA GLU A 98 -6.06 16.28 6.27
C GLU A 98 -5.80 14.85 6.76
N GLU A 99 -4.59 14.33 6.57
CA GLU A 99 -4.22 13.02 7.07
C GLU A 99 -4.17 12.97 8.60
N LEU A 100 -3.71 14.03 9.24
CA LEU A 100 -3.77 14.15 10.71
C LEU A 100 -5.21 14.12 11.24
N GLN A 101 -6.18 14.67 10.52
CA GLN A 101 -7.59 14.61 10.91
C GLN A 101 -8.14 13.18 10.91
N ILE A 102 -7.74 12.36 9.91
CA ILE A 102 -8.18 10.95 9.86
C ILE A 102 -7.33 10.02 10.73
N TYR A 103 -6.09 10.42 11.07
CA TYR A 103 -5.13 9.62 11.81
C TYR A 103 -5.58 9.34 13.26
N SER A 104 -6.21 10.29 13.91
CA SER A 104 -6.63 10.21 15.33
C SER A 104 -7.96 9.49 15.54
N GLY A 105 -8.60 8.96 14.50
CA GLY A 105 -9.96 8.42 14.58
C GLY A 105 -10.18 7.07 13.89
N ILE A 106 -11.45 6.74 13.75
CA ILE A 106 -11.94 5.49 13.16
C ILE A 106 -11.43 5.28 11.71
N GLY A 107 -11.10 6.38 11.00
CA GLY A 107 -10.54 6.32 9.65
C GLY A 107 -9.22 5.60 9.60
N ARG A 108 -8.29 5.93 10.53
CA ARG A 108 -7.01 5.23 10.66
C ARG A 108 -7.20 3.75 10.98
N GLU A 109 -8.10 3.43 11.90
CA GLU A 109 -8.34 2.03 12.28
C GLU A 109 -8.83 1.19 11.10
N PHE A 110 -9.74 1.74 10.29
CA PHE A 110 -10.22 1.09 9.08
C PHE A 110 -9.12 0.96 8.02
N LEU A 111 -8.35 2.02 7.75
CA LEU A 111 -7.23 1.97 6.80
C LEU A 111 -6.19 0.94 7.23
N GLN A 112 -5.83 0.90 8.51
CA GLN A 112 -4.90 -0.10 9.05
C GLN A 112 -5.45 -1.52 8.94
N LEU A 113 -6.75 -1.71 9.13
CA LEU A 113 -7.39 -3.01 8.94
C LEU A 113 -7.21 -3.51 7.49
N ILE A 114 -7.53 -2.69 6.50
CA ILE A 114 -7.41 -3.09 5.09
C ILE A 114 -5.95 -3.21 4.64
N GLU A 115 -5.05 -2.42 5.21
CA GLU A 115 -3.60 -2.48 4.99
C GLU A 115 -2.99 -3.80 5.48
N THR A 116 -3.49 -4.33 6.60
CA THR A 116 -2.91 -5.51 7.27
C THR A 116 -3.76 -6.77 7.15
N THR A 117 -4.94 -6.71 6.51
CA THR A 117 -5.83 -7.87 6.38
C THR A 117 -5.14 -9.05 5.70
N ASP A 118 -5.29 -10.26 6.26
CA ASP A 118 -4.72 -11.47 5.66
C ASP A 118 -5.27 -11.73 4.25
N MET A 119 -4.39 -12.10 3.34
CA MET A 119 -4.72 -12.31 1.95
C MET A 119 -3.98 -13.52 1.38
N GLN A 120 -4.62 -14.69 1.44
CA GLN A 120 -4.14 -15.90 0.75
C GLN A 120 -4.38 -15.84 -0.75
N LYS A 121 -5.44 -15.16 -1.16
CA LYS A 121 -5.80 -14.84 -2.54
C LYS A 121 -6.16 -13.36 -2.64
N VAL A 122 -5.98 -12.78 -3.80
CA VAL A 122 -6.22 -11.35 -4.07
C VAL A 122 -7.69 -10.92 -3.92
N TYR A 123 -8.59 -11.84 -3.66
CA TYR A 123 -10.05 -11.70 -3.73
C TYR A 123 -10.64 -10.59 -2.86
N LYS A 124 -9.99 -10.18 -1.78
CA LYS A 124 -10.47 -9.03 -0.98
C LYS A 124 -10.31 -7.70 -1.71
N MET A 125 -9.30 -7.56 -2.58
CA MET A 125 -9.02 -6.31 -3.27
C MET A 125 -10.15 -5.87 -4.24
N PRO A 126 -10.70 -6.74 -5.12
CA PRO A 126 -11.85 -6.36 -5.93
C PRO A 126 -13.10 -5.98 -5.11
N ILE A 127 -13.30 -6.55 -3.90
CA ILE A 127 -14.39 -6.11 -3.02
C ILE A 127 -14.13 -4.70 -2.48
N LEU A 128 -12.90 -4.42 -2.06
CA LEU A 128 -12.52 -3.08 -1.59
C LEU A 128 -12.60 -2.05 -2.72
N TYR A 129 -12.29 -2.41 -3.96
CA TYR A 129 -12.52 -1.55 -5.13
C TYR A 129 -14.01 -1.29 -5.40
N GLY A 130 -14.91 -2.20 -5.01
CA GLY A 130 -16.36 -1.94 -5.05
C GLY A 130 -16.76 -0.77 -4.15
N PHE A 131 -16.15 -0.66 -2.96
CA PHE A 131 -16.33 0.48 -2.07
C PHE A 131 -15.64 1.74 -2.58
N TYR A 132 -14.42 1.61 -3.14
CA TYR A 132 -13.71 2.71 -3.79
C TYR A 132 -14.11 2.79 -5.26
N ASN A 133 -15.12 3.61 -5.58
CA ASN A 133 -15.64 3.76 -6.92
C ASN A 133 -15.18 5.09 -7.55
N GLU A 134 -14.20 5.01 -8.47
CA GLU A 134 -13.76 6.12 -9.33
C GLU A 134 -13.49 7.47 -8.61
N GLY A 135 -12.91 7.40 -7.41
CA GLY A 135 -12.56 8.61 -6.64
C GLY A 135 -13.45 8.87 -5.43
N ASP A 136 -14.54 8.14 -5.29
CA ASP A 136 -15.41 8.21 -4.13
C ASP A 136 -15.43 6.90 -3.33
N VAL A 137 -15.73 6.99 -2.04
CA VAL A 137 -15.90 5.83 -1.17
C VAL A 137 -17.36 5.74 -0.74
N ARG A 138 -17.91 4.52 -0.81
CA ARG A 138 -19.30 4.21 -0.46
C ARG A 138 -19.39 3.51 0.89
N LEU A 139 -20.50 3.71 1.61
CA LEU A 139 -20.78 2.97 2.85
C LEU A 139 -21.32 1.55 2.62
N ALA A 140 -21.77 1.24 1.42
CA ALA A 140 -22.28 -0.07 1.07
C ALA A 140 -22.16 -0.32 -0.42
N VAL A 141 -22.13 -1.58 -0.81
CA VAL A 141 -22.06 -2.05 -2.20
C VAL A 141 -23.17 -3.07 -2.45
N THR A 142 -23.86 -2.94 -3.56
CA THR A 142 -24.91 -3.87 -4.03
C THR A 142 -24.27 -5.12 -4.65
N ASP A 143 -25.10 -6.13 -4.94
CA ASP A 143 -24.67 -7.33 -5.64
C ASP A 143 -24.10 -7.00 -7.02
N ASP A 144 -24.73 -6.09 -7.76
CA ASP A 144 -24.32 -5.68 -9.11
C ASP A 144 -22.97 -4.92 -9.06
N GLU A 145 -22.80 -4.00 -8.12
CA GLU A 145 -21.55 -3.26 -7.93
C GLU A 145 -20.38 -4.18 -7.53
N VAL A 146 -20.64 -5.21 -6.72
CA VAL A 146 -19.65 -6.25 -6.41
C VAL A 146 -19.26 -7.01 -7.67
N VAL A 147 -20.21 -7.44 -8.49
CA VAL A 147 -19.95 -8.17 -9.73
C VAL A 147 -19.16 -7.31 -10.71
N GLU A 148 -19.55 -6.06 -10.90
CA GLU A 148 -18.87 -5.12 -11.78
C GLU A 148 -17.39 -4.92 -11.36
N SER A 149 -17.16 -4.55 -10.10
CA SER A 149 -15.82 -4.36 -9.58
C SER A 149 -14.97 -5.63 -9.66
N TRP A 150 -15.57 -6.78 -9.37
CA TRP A 150 -14.95 -8.09 -9.45
C TRP A 150 -14.50 -8.43 -10.87
N LYS A 151 -15.40 -8.29 -11.85
CA LYS A 151 -15.08 -8.53 -13.26
C LYS A 151 -14.03 -7.56 -13.78
N LYS A 152 -14.20 -6.24 -13.51
CA LYS A 152 -13.23 -5.20 -13.90
C LYS A 152 -11.82 -5.50 -13.37
N PHE A 153 -11.72 -6.08 -12.16
CA PHE A 153 -10.44 -6.48 -11.58
C PHE A 153 -9.83 -7.69 -12.28
N PHE A 154 -10.59 -8.76 -12.47
CA PHE A 154 -10.08 -10.01 -13.05
C PHE A 154 -9.90 -9.96 -14.56
N ASP A 155 -10.56 -9.04 -15.26
CA ASP A 155 -10.34 -8.78 -16.69
C ASP A 155 -9.01 -8.03 -16.97
N ARG A 156 -8.35 -7.48 -15.95
CA ARG A 156 -7.06 -6.79 -16.14
C ARG A 156 -5.93 -7.79 -16.36
N GLY A 157 -5.28 -7.71 -17.53
CA GLY A 157 -4.08 -8.48 -17.84
C GLY A 157 -4.24 -9.97 -17.58
N THR A 158 -3.47 -10.51 -16.64
CA THR A 158 -3.47 -11.93 -16.28
C THR A 158 -4.17 -12.24 -14.94
N ASN A 159 -4.87 -11.29 -14.34
CA ASN A 159 -5.53 -11.47 -13.05
C ASN A 159 -6.52 -12.63 -13.01
N TRP A 160 -7.18 -12.92 -14.15
CA TRP A 160 -8.09 -14.07 -14.31
C TRP A 160 -7.44 -15.42 -13.94
N LYS A 161 -6.10 -15.55 -14.02
CA LYS A 161 -5.38 -16.77 -13.64
C LYS A 161 -5.53 -17.13 -12.16
N ASP A 162 -5.92 -16.17 -11.32
CA ASP A 162 -6.22 -16.43 -9.92
C ASP A 162 -7.58 -17.05 -9.69
N PHE A 163 -8.44 -17.05 -10.72
CA PHE A 163 -9.74 -17.70 -10.63
C PHE A 163 -9.56 -19.23 -10.59
N PRO A 164 -10.19 -19.94 -9.64
CA PRO A 164 -9.95 -21.37 -9.47
C PRO A 164 -10.54 -22.18 -10.64
N LYS A 165 -9.81 -23.19 -11.06
CA LYS A 165 -10.21 -24.13 -12.14
C LYS A 165 -10.39 -23.49 -13.52
N VAL A 166 -9.80 -22.34 -13.74
CA VAL A 166 -9.79 -21.65 -15.04
C VAL A 166 -8.40 -21.81 -15.64
N THR A 167 -8.30 -22.32 -16.84
CA THR A 167 -7.03 -22.60 -17.55
C THR A 167 -6.78 -21.65 -18.71
N SER A 168 -7.84 -20.97 -19.20
CA SER A 168 -7.74 -19.98 -20.26
C SER A 168 -8.67 -18.76 -19.99
N TYR A 169 -8.38 -17.65 -20.68
CA TYR A 169 -9.22 -16.46 -20.60
C TYR A 169 -10.62 -16.69 -21.19
N GLU A 170 -10.73 -17.54 -22.21
CA GLU A 170 -12.01 -17.93 -22.81
C GLU A 170 -12.88 -18.70 -21.80
N GLU A 171 -12.29 -19.54 -20.98
CA GLU A 171 -13.01 -20.23 -19.89
C GLU A 171 -13.46 -19.25 -18.82
N TYR A 172 -12.58 -18.30 -18.42
CA TYR A 172 -12.93 -17.26 -17.49
C TYR A 172 -14.13 -16.43 -17.97
N ARG A 173 -14.17 -16.04 -19.22
CA ARG A 173 -15.26 -15.27 -19.83
C ARG A 173 -16.61 -15.99 -19.87
N LYS A 174 -16.63 -17.31 -19.74
CA LYS A 174 -17.88 -18.10 -19.66
C LYS A 174 -18.51 -18.11 -18.27
N ILE A 175 -17.79 -17.59 -17.26
CA ILE A 175 -18.30 -17.52 -15.89
C ILE A 175 -19.41 -16.47 -15.84
N THR A 176 -20.59 -16.89 -15.38
CA THR A 176 -21.76 -16.01 -15.28
C THR A 176 -21.65 -15.06 -14.08
N ASP A 177 -22.37 -13.94 -14.12
CA ASP A 177 -22.44 -12.96 -13.04
C ASP A 177 -22.88 -13.61 -11.72
N LYS A 178 -23.84 -14.54 -11.79
CA LYS A 178 -24.29 -15.33 -10.63
C LYS A 178 -23.13 -16.15 -10.01
N GLN A 179 -22.25 -16.72 -10.83
CA GLN A 179 -21.09 -17.48 -10.35
C GLN A 179 -20.02 -16.56 -9.77
N HIS A 180 -19.76 -15.40 -10.38
CA HIS A 180 -18.89 -14.37 -9.85
C HIS A 180 -19.37 -13.90 -8.47
N LEU A 181 -20.66 -13.54 -8.36
CA LEU A 181 -21.27 -13.10 -7.09
C LEU A 181 -21.21 -14.19 -6.02
N SER A 182 -21.55 -15.43 -6.38
CA SER A 182 -21.47 -16.56 -5.44
C SER A 182 -20.05 -16.73 -4.89
N LYS A 183 -19.04 -16.60 -5.75
CA LYS A 183 -17.63 -16.69 -5.34
C LYS A 183 -17.24 -15.52 -4.43
N ALA A 184 -17.64 -14.31 -4.77
CA ALA A 184 -17.39 -13.11 -3.96
C ALA A 184 -18.02 -13.24 -2.56
N LYS A 185 -19.26 -13.68 -2.48
CA LYS A 185 -19.98 -13.85 -1.21
C LYS A 185 -19.42 -14.98 -0.35
N SER A 186 -19.11 -16.14 -0.95
CA SER A 186 -18.66 -17.33 -0.20
C SER A 186 -17.22 -17.23 0.32
N MET A 187 -16.40 -16.36 -0.22
CA MET A 187 -15.00 -16.23 0.14
C MET A 187 -14.68 -14.82 0.70
N PRO A 188 -14.35 -13.78 -0.14
CA PRO A 188 -13.83 -12.54 0.41
C PRO A 188 -14.83 -11.79 1.30
N ILE A 189 -16.11 -11.70 0.93
CA ILE A 189 -17.13 -11.01 1.74
C ILE A 189 -17.30 -11.72 3.10
N LYS A 190 -17.43 -13.04 3.10
CA LYS A 190 -17.49 -13.82 4.34
C LYS A 190 -16.28 -13.56 5.24
N PHE A 191 -15.06 -13.55 4.66
CA PHE A 191 -13.84 -13.35 5.44
C PHE A 191 -13.64 -11.89 5.87
N LEU A 192 -14.03 -10.91 5.06
CA LEU A 192 -14.04 -9.51 5.49
C LEU A 192 -14.94 -9.29 6.70
N LYS A 193 -16.13 -9.88 6.73
CA LYS A 193 -17.02 -9.83 7.90
C LYS A 193 -16.42 -10.52 9.12
N ALA A 194 -15.85 -11.73 8.94
CA ALA A 194 -15.31 -12.52 10.04
C ALA A 194 -14.05 -11.91 10.67
N SER A 195 -13.13 -11.36 9.87
CA SER A 195 -11.84 -10.85 10.33
C SER A 195 -11.75 -9.32 10.36
N GLY A 196 -12.79 -8.62 9.95
CA GLY A 196 -12.82 -7.17 9.77
C GLY A 196 -13.10 -6.38 11.05
N LYS A 197 -12.92 -6.96 12.24
CA LYS A 197 -13.08 -6.28 13.54
C LYS A 197 -14.37 -5.47 13.68
N GLY A 198 -15.45 -5.95 13.05
CA GLY A 198 -16.75 -5.28 13.04
C GLY A 198 -16.89 -4.09 12.09
N PHE A 199 -15.87 -3.80 11.28
CA PHE A 199 -15.98 -2.74 10.27
C PHE A 199 -16.85 -3.11 9.07
N PHE A 200 -16.86 -4.39 8.69
CA PHE A 200 -17.70 -4.90 7.61
C PHE A 200 -18.96 -5.53 8.17
N ILE A 201 -20.11 -5.00 7.79
CA ILE A 201 -21.43 -5.33 8.35
C ILE A 201 -22.42 -5.77 7.26
N ASP A 202 -23.45 -6.51 7.68
CA ASP A 202 -24.63 -6.72 6.86
C ASP A 202 -25.45 -5.43 6.78
N LYS A 203 -25.97 -5.10 5.61
CA LYS A 203 -26.80 -3.94 5.37
C LYS A 203 -27.93 -4.33 4.43
N ASP A 204 -29.17 -4.08 4.83
CA ASP A 204 -30.34 -4.48 4.05
C ASP A 204 -30.30 -3.91 2.63
N GLY A 205 -30.54 -4.78 1.65
CA GLY A 205 -30.49 -4.40 0.22
C GLY A 205 -29.06 -4.33 -0.38
N TYR A 206 -28.02 -4.62 0.39
CA TYR A 206 -26.63 -4.58 -0.06
C TYR A 206 -25.92 -5.93 0.10
N ALA A 207 -24.91 -6.16 -0.73
CA ALA A 207 -24.03 -7.34 -0.60
C ALA A 207 -23.12 -7.23 0.62
N LEU A 208 -22.66 -6.02 0.92
CA LEU A 208 -21.77 -5.72 2.05
C LEU A 208 -21.83 -4.21 2.36
N GLY A 209 -21.82 -3.89 3.65
CA GLY A 209 -21.65 -2.52 4.13
C GLY A 209 -20.40 -2.36 4.99
N ILE A 210 -20.02 -1.10 5.22
CA ILE A 210 -19.08 -0.70 6.27
C ILE A 210 -19.82 0.15 7.30
N ARG A 211 -19.25 0.25 8.50
CA ARG A 211 -19.85 0.95 9.63
C ARG A 211 -20.23 2.39 9.28
N ASP A 212 -21.42 2.82 9.76
CA ASP A 212 -21.94 4.16 9.47
C ASP A 212 -21.11 5.28 10.13
N GLU A 213 -20.34 4.97 11.17
CA GLU A 213 -19.41 5.92 11.80
C GLU A 213 -18.28 6.37 10.86
N LEU A 214 -18.10 5.67 9.75
CA LEU A 214 -17.16 6.09 8.69
C LEU A 214 -17.77 7.14 7.74
N ALA A 215 -19.07 7.47 7.84
CA ALA A 215 -19.78 8.29 6.86
C ALA A 215 -19.15 9.66 6.59
N ASP A 216 -18.59 10.29 7.61
CA ASP A 216 -17.92 11.58 7.41
C ASP A 216 -16.48 11.45 6.95
N VAL A 217 -15.76 10.45 7.46
CA VAL A 217 -14.35 10.28 7.11
C VAL A 217 -14.14 9.79 5.66
N ILE A 218 -15.06 9.00 5.11
CA ILE A 218 -14.97 8.56 3.70
C ILE A 218 -15.11 9.71 2.69
N LYS A 219 -15.62 10.87 3.09
CA LYS A 219 -15.73 12.05 2.25
C LYS A 219 -14.40 12.82 2.14
N VAL A 220 -13.48 12.59 3.09
CA VAL A 220 -12.19 13.28 3.14
C VAL A 220 -11.27 12.76 2.04
N ASP A 221 -10.72 13.65 1.23
CA ASP A 221 -9.89 13.27 0.08
C ASP A 221 -8.62 12.50 0.47
N ALA A 222 -8.02 12.85 1.60
CA ALA A 222 -6.89 12.11 2.15
C ALA A 222 -7.26 10.65 2.46
N PHE A 223 -8.46 10.38 3.02
CA PHE A 223 -8.94 9.02 3.26
C PHE A 223 -9.10 8.22 1.96
N LYS A 224 -9.72 8.84 0.95
CA LYS A 224 -9.92 8.23 -0.37
C LYS A 224 -8.59 7.88 -1.02
N LYS A 225 -7.62 8.81 -1.00
CA LYS A 225 -6.26 8.59 -1.53
C LYS A 225 -5.54 7.44 -0.81
N GLN A 226 -5.58 7.43 0.53
CA GLN A 226 -4.96 6.36 1.34
C GLN A 226 -5.62 5.01 1.07
N MET A 227 -6.95 4.95 0.97
CA MET A 227 -7.67 3.70 0.66
C MET A 227 -7.28 3.15 -0.72
N LYS A 228 -7.24 4.01 -1.74
CA LYS A 228 -6.80 3.64 -3.09
C LYS A 228 -5.38 3.09 -3.08
N ASP A 229 -4.45 3.83 -2.48
CA ASP A 229 -3.04 3.46 -2.42
C ASP A 229 -2.82 2.11 -1.70
N ILE A 230 -3.56 1.84 -0.62
CA ILE A 230 -3.53 0.54 0.05
C ILE A 230 -3.97 -0.58 -0.89
N ILE A 231 -5.11 -0.40 -1.60
CA ILE A 231 -5.65 -1.44 -2.47
C ILE A 231 -4.68 -1.71 -3.64
N GLU A 232 -4.12 -0.67 -4.24
CA GLU A 232 -3.16 -0.77 -5.34
C GLU A 232 -1.86 -1.46 -4.88
N TYR A 233 -1.26 -1.01 -3.79
CA TYR A 233 -0.05 -1.61 -3.24
C TYR A 233 -0.27 -3.08 -2.85
N ARG A 234 -1.34 -3.39 -2.12
CA ARG A 234 -1.65 -4.75 -1.71
C ARG A 234 -1.89 -5.70 -2.87
N THR A 235 -2.52 -5.20 -3.94
CA THR A 235 -2.70 -5.95 -5.18
C THR A 235 -1.35 -6.28 -5.82
N MET A 236 -0.48 -5.27 -5.91
CA MET A 236 0.83 -5.39 -6.52
C MET A 236 1.76 -6.31 -5.70
N GLU A 237 1.80 -6.13 -4.37
CA GLU A 237 2.54 -6.99 -3.44
C GLU A 237 2.13 -8.47 -3.58
N TYR A 238 0.83 -8.74 -3.72
CA TYR A 238 0.33 -10.11 -3.92
C TYR A 238 0.86 -10.72 -5.21
N TYR A 239 0.78 -9.98 -6.33
CA TYR A 239 1.23 -10.51 -7.62
C TYR A 239 2.75 -10.61 -7.72
N ARG A 240 3.51 -9.68 -7.12
CA ARG A 240 4.97 -9.79 -7.02
C ARG A 240 5.36 -11.10 -6.36
N ARG A 241 4.85 -11.39 -5.17
CA ARG A 241 5.15 -12.65 -4.45
C ARG A 241 4.80 -13.89 -5.25
N ARG A 242 3.71 -13.83 -6.01
CA ARG A 242 3.23 -14.99 -6.76
C ARG A 242 4.00 -15.27 -8.05
N TYR A 243 4.51 -14.24 -8.72
CA TYR A 243 5.12 -14.37 -10.05
C TYR A 243 6.63 -14.13 -10.10
N VAL A 244 7.21 -13.53 -9.08
CA VAL A 244 8.65 -13.27 -9.01
C VAL A 244 9.36 -14.25 -8.08
N GLU A 245 8.66 -14.75 -7.03
CA GLU A 245 9.24 -15.65 -6.02
C GLU A 245 8.97 -17.14 -6.30
N ASN A 246 8.33 -17.49 -7.42
CA ASN A 246 8.11 -18.83 -7.94
C ASN A 246 8.81 -18.98 -9.29
#